data_40a5ae68cca4291166d5dfd26e98475c
#
_entry.id   40a5ae68cca4291166d5dfd26e98475c
#
_cell.length_a   1.000
_cell.length_b   1.000
_cell.length_c   1.000
_cell.angle_alpha   90.00
_cell.angle_beta   90.00
_cell.angle_gamma   90.00
#
_symmetry.space_group_name_H-M   'P 1'
#
loop_
_entity.id
_entity.type
_entity.pdbx_description
1 polymer ?
#
loop_
_entity_poly.entity_id
_entity_poly.type
_entity_poly.pdbx_seq_one_letter_code
_entity_poly.pdbx_strand_id
1 'polypeptide(L)'
;MKTLKDLLKDTPVTVLHGDGSTTVAALAYDSRAVTQGDCFFATRGTQSDGHDFIPDAVAKGASAVVCEQLPAELAHGVAYVVVPDAAGALADMAAAFYDHPSRGLKLVGITGTNGKTTTVTLLYDLVRALGHKAGLISTVVYKVGERTVGATHTTPDPVRLNAMMREMADEGCEYCFMECSSHAIVQERTRGLHFAGGIFSNITHDHLDYHKTFAEYIRAKKLFFDSLSKEAFALTNADDKNGRVMVQNTAAAIHTYSLRSMADFRCKIVEMHPDGMLLRIDGQEVWVGLVGRFNAYNLLAVYGAAVLLGFDRGETLRAASMLHPVSGRFELVRSANGVTAVVDYAHTPDALENVIRTIEEIRTPAQKLIVVCGCGGDRDRTKRPEMAQIAVRYADTAVFTSDNPRHESPEAILDQMAAGLEPGARFLRIADRAEAIRTAVMLSQPGDILLVAGKGHETYQIVGDVKHPFDDREEVRKAFDSFGK
;
A
#
# COMPACT_ATOMS: atom_id res chain seq x y z
N MET A 1 -29.37 -12.19 -10.74
CA MET A 1 -29.47 -12.18 -9.27
C MET A 1 -29.13 -13.57 -8.76
N LYS A 2 -28.42 -13.70 -7.69
CA LYS A 2 -28.03 -14.98 -7.07
C LYS A 2 -28.92 -15.28 -5.86
N THR A 3 -29.14 -16.55 -5.58
CA THR A 3 -29.84 -16.94 -4.36
C THR A 3 -28.89 -16.96 -3.19
N LEU A 4 -29.39 -16.77 -1.98
CA LEU A 4 -28.62 -16.87 -0.75
C LEU A 4 -27.88 -18.22 -0.67
N LYS A 5 -28.57 -19.33 -1.05
CA LYS A 5 -27.96 -20.66 -1.10
C LYS A 5 -26.77 -20.76 -2.05
N ASP A 6 -26.80 -20.05 -3.22
CA ASP A 6 -25.66 -20.04 -4.14
C ASP A 6 -24.46 -19.30 -3.56
N LEU A 7 -24.70 -18.23 -2.82
CA LEU A 7 -23.66 -17.43 -2.18
C LEU A 7 -23.00 -18.15 -0.99
N LEU A 8 -23.72 -19.05 -0.33
CA LEU A 8 -23.27 -19.76 0.87
C LEU A 8 -22.46 -21.04 0.58
N LYS A 9 -22.26 -21.42 -0.70
CA LYS A 9 -21.59 -22.69 -1.06
C LYS A 9 -20.20 -22.88 -0.47
N ASP A 10 -19.42 -21.81 -0.42
CA ASP A 10 -18.03 -21.83 0.08
C ASP A 10 -17.92 -21.18 1.49
N THR A 11 -19.05 -20.83 2.11
CA THR A 11 -19.09 -20.13 3.41
C THR A 11 -19.48 -21.11 4.52
N PRO A 12 -18.71 -21.21 5.62
CA PRO A 12 -19.09 -21.98 6.78
C PRO A 12 -20.36 -21.40 7.43
N VAL A 13 -21.43 -22.16 7.45
CA VAL A 13 -22.72 -21.76 8.05
C VAL A 13 -23.02 -22.64 9.26
N THR A 14 -23.36 -22.01 10.41
CA THR A 14 -23.79 -22.71 11.61
C THR A 14 -25.29 -22.97 11.58
N VAL A 15 -26.10 -21.94 11.27
CA VAL A 15 -27.56 -22.02 11.21
C VAL A 15 -28.08 -21.11 10.10
N LEU A 16 -29.10 -21.57 9.40
CA LEU A 16 -29.90 -20.77 8.47
C LEU A 16 -31.34 -20.73 8.94
N HIS A 17 -31.87 -19.55 9.26
CA HIS A 17 -33.27 -19.30 9.50
C HIS A 17 -33.88 -18.59 8.31
N GLY A 18 -34.98 -19.09 7.79
CA GLY A 18 -35.66 -18.55 6.59
C GLY A 18 -35.34 -19.32 5.32
N ASP A 19 -35.63 -18.70 4.18
CA ASP A 19 -35.57 -19.36 2.88
C ASP A 19 -34.22 -19.12 2.17
N GLY A 20 -33.45 -20.16 1.96
CA GLY A 20 -32.20 -20.13 1.20
C GLY A 20 -32.41 -19.79 -0.30
N SER A 21 -33.62 -19.84 -0.83
CA SER A 21 -33.93 -19.38 -2.19
C SER A 21 -34.12 -17.86 -2.29
N THR A 22 -34.03 -17.13 -1.18
CA THR A 22 -34.07 -15.66 -1.14
C THR A 22 -33.04 -15.08 -2.12
N THR A 23 -33.48 -14.23 -3.03
CA THR A 23 -32.59 -13.55 -3.96
C THR A 23 -31.89 -12.35 -3.29
N VAL A 24 -30.61 -12.18 -3.56
CA VAL A 24 -29.78 -11.10 -3.03
C VAL A 24 -29.50 -10.10 -4.16
N ALA A 25 -29.85 -8.84 -3.92
CA ALA A 25 -29.64 -7.75 -4.89
C ALA A 25 -28.20 -7.21 -4.84
N ALA A 26 -27.69 -6.96 -3.63
CA ALA A 26 -26.32 -6.55 -3.37
C ALA A 26 -25.85 -7.00 -1.96
N LEU A 27 -24.56 -6.82 -1.68
CA LEU A 27 -23.95 -7.12 -0.38
C LEU A 27 -23.62 -5.79 0.32
N ALA A 28 -24.08 -5.62 1.56
CA ALA A 28 -23.88 -4.43 2.35
C ALA A 28 -23.33 -4.79 3.76
N TYR A 29 -22.30 -4.08 4.21
CA TYR A 29 -21.74 -4.18 5.57
C TYR A 29 -21.85 -2.84 6.34
N ASP A 30 -22.38 -1.81 5.70
CA ASP A 30 -22.77 -0.54 6.31
C ASP A 30 -24.30 -0.43 6.25
N SER A 31 -24.97 -0.43 7.40
CA SER A 31 -26.44 -0.34 7.47
C SER A 31 -27.01 0.92 6.84
N ARG A 32 -26.19 2.00 6.73
CA ARG A 32 -26.59 3.23 6.07
C ARG A 32 -26.77 3.10 4.56
N ALA A 33 -26.00 2.18 3.96
CA ALA A 33 -26.01 1.91 2.51
C ALA A 33 -27.00 0.83 2.08
N VAL A 34 -27.65 0.13 3.03
CA VAL A 34 -28.61 -0.94 2.73
C VAL A 34 -29.80 -0.40 1.96
N THR A 35 -30.19 -1.15 0.91
CA THR A 35 -31.38 -0.94 0.10
C THR A 35 -32.23 -2.21 0.02
N GLN A 36 -33.41 -2.11 -0.63
CA GLN A 36 -34.35 -3.22 -0.75
C GLN A 36 -33.74 -4.44 -1.45
N GLY A 37 -33.78 -5.58 -0.78
CA GLY A 37 -33.31 -6.85 -1.34
C GLY A 37 -31.83 -7.15 -1.07
N ASP A 38 -31.11 -6.28 -0.37
CA ASP A 38 -29.69 -6.49 -0.04
C ASP A 38 -29.51 -7.57 1.04
N CYS A 39 -28.32 -8.17 1.06
CA CYS A 39 -27.84 -8.99 2.17
C CYS A 39 -26.93 -8.12 3.05
N PHE A 40 -27.33 -7.93 4.32
CA PHE A 40 -26.55 -7.17 5.30
C PHE A 40 -25.63 -8.08 6.10
N PHE A 41 -24.37 -7.67 6.27
CA PHE A 41 -23.38 -8.36 7.08
C PHE A 41 -23.11 -7.58 8.38
N ALA A 42 -23.48 -8.18 9.50
CA ALA A 42 -23.23 -7.66 10.84
C ALA A 42 -21.81 -7.99 11.28
N THR A 43 -20.81 -7.30 10.71
CA THR A 43 -19.39 -7.49 11.04
C THR A 43 -19.02 -6.71 12.29
N ARG A 44 -18.06 -7.23 13.08
CA ARG A 44 -17.49 -6.51 14.23
C ARG A 44 -16.34 -5.62 13.75
N GLY A 45 -16.56 -4.31 13.83
CA GLY A 45 -15.54 -3.31 13.54
C GLY A 45 -14.65 -2.99 14.74
N THR A 46 -13.64 -2.14 14.52
CA THR A 46 -12.75 -1.67 15.60
C THR A 46 -13.40 -0.65 16.54
N GLN A 47 -14.48 0.00 16.12
CA GLN A 47 -15.16 1.09 16.85
C GLN A 47 -16.64 0.78 17.13
N SER A 48 -17.26 -0.14 16.39
CA SER A 48 -18.70 -0.46 16.51
C SER A 48 -18.94 -1.93 16.20
N ASP A 49 -19.97 -2.52 16.81
CA ASP A 49 -20.46 -3.86 16.49
C ASP A 49 -21.60 -3.74 15.47
N GLY A 50 -21.45 -4.40 14.31
CA GLY A 50 -22.45 -4.41 13.25
C GLY A 50 -23.79 -5.04 13.66
N HIS A 51 -23.79 -5.88 14.71
CA HIS A 51 -25.03 -6.49 15.23
C HIS A 51 -26.01 -5.47 15.77
N ASP A 52 -25.54 -4.33 16.31
CA ASP A 52 -26.38 -3.25 16.82
C ASP A 52 -27.22 -2.60 15.69
N PHE A 53 -26.79 -2.74 14.45
CA PHE A 53 -27.44 -2.11 13.28
C PHE A 53 -28.31 -3.09 12.46
N ILE A 54 -28.51 -4.32 12.92
CA ILE A 54 -29.40 -5.30 12.27
C ILE A 54 -30.83 -4.75 12.12
N PRO A 55 -31.44 -4.14 13.19
CA PRO A 55 -32.79 -3.59 13.06
C PRO A 55 -32.90 -2.51 11.98
N ASP A 56 -31.90 -1.62 11.87
CA ASP A 56 -31.86 -0.56 10.88
C ASP A 56 -31.75 -1.12 9.45
N ALA A 57 -30.90 -2.12 9.24
CA ALA A 57 -30.74 -2.79 7.96
C ALA A 57 -32.04 -3.48 7.51
N VAL A 58 -32.71 -4.16 8.43
CA VAL A 58 -34.02 -4.80 8.18
C VAL A 58 -35.08 -3.77 7.85
N ALA A 59 -35.15 -2.66 8.61
CA ALA A 59 -36.10 -1.57 8.35
C ALA A 59 -35.92 -0.93 6.97
N LYS A 60 -34.67 -0.95 6.41
CA LYS A 60 -34.36 -0.48 5.05
C LYS A 60 -34.60 -1.51 3.96
N GLY A 61 -35.04 -2.71 4.32
CA GLY A 61 -35.43 -3.74 3.37
C GLY A 61 -34.37 -4.78 3.05
N ALA A 62 -33.42 -5.02 3.95
CA ALA A 62 -32.54 -6.17 3.82
C ALA A 62 -33.34 -7.46 3.69
N SER A 63 -33.06 -8.26 2.66
CA SER A 63 -33.71 -9.56 2.43
C SER A 63 -33.05 -10.70 3.19
N ALA A 64 -31.79 -10.51 3.56
CA ALA A 64 -31.00 -11.45 4.35
C ALA A 64 -30.05 -10.71 5.29
N VAL A 65 -29.72 -11.34 6.42
CA VAL A 65 -28.76 -10.86 7.40
C VAL A 65 -27.76 -11.99 7.69
N VAL A 66 -26.47 -11.70 7.56
CA VAL A 66 -25.37 -12.59 7.99
C VAL A 66 -24.81 -12.03 9.29
N CYS A 67 -24.77 -12.84 10.35
CA CYS A 67 -24.38 -12.42 11.68
C CYS A 67 -23.67 -13.56 12.44
N GLU A 68 -22.95 -13.25 13.50
CA GLU A 68 -22.35 -14.22 14.41
C GLU A 68 -23.33 -14.63 15.53
N GLN A 69 -24.27 -13.74 15.85
CA GLN A 69 -25.32 -13.95 16.85
C GLN A 69 -26.65 -13.44 16.32
N LEU A 70 -27.70 -14.23 16.51
CA LEU A 70 -29.07 -13.82 16.13
C LEU A 70 -29.53 -12.63 16.97
N PRO A 71 -30.26 -11.68 16.39
CA PRO A 71 -31.00 -10.69 17.17
C PRO A 71 -32.11 -11.35 18.02
N ALA A 72 -32.54 -10.66 19.07
CA ALA A 72 -33.57 -11.18 19.97
C ALA A 72 -34.92 -11.45 19.25
N GLU A 73 -35.23 -10.66 18.23
CA GLU A 73 -36.43 -10.78 17.40
C GLU A 73 -36.06 -10.96 15.94
N LEU A 74 -36.65 -11.95 15.30
CA LEU A 74 -36.46 -12.21 13.86
C LEU A 74 -37.60 -11.58 13.07
N ALA A 75 -37.28 -10.71 12.13
CA ALA A 75 -38.28 -10.08 11.26
C ALA A 75 -38.83 -11.11 10.26
N HIS A 76 -40.13 -11.06 10.06
CA HIS A 76 -40.81 -11.92 9.09
C HIS A 76 -40.36 -11.61 7.66
N GLY A 77 -40.06 -12.63 6.88
CA GLY A 77 -39.65 -12.49 5.47
C GLY A 77 -38.15 -12.16 5.27
N VAL A 78 -37.35 -12.09 6.34
CA VAL A 78 -35.89 -11.91 6.28
C VAL A 78 -35.21 -13.24 6.60
N ALA A 79 -34.23 -13.61 5.78
CA ALA A 79 -33.39 -14.78 6.06
C ALA A 79 -32.23 -14.40 6.98
N TYR A 80 -31.95 -15.21 8.01
CA TYR A 80 -30.82 -14.99 8.93
C TYR A 80 -29.84 -16.15 8.82
N VAL A 81 -28.57 -15.82 8.57
CA VAL A 81 -27.46 -16.77 8.44
C VAL A 81 -26.51 -16.55 9.60
N VAL A 82 -26.40 -17.56 10.48
CA VAL A 82 -25.41 -17.54 11.57
C VAL A 82 -24.13 -18.18 11.09
N VAL A 83 -23.03 -17.44 11.21
CA VAL A 83 -21.69 -17.85 10.80
C VAL A 83 -20.71 -17.71 11.96
N PRO A 84 -19.60 -18.47 12.00
CA PRO A 84 -18.59 -18.32 13.02
C PRO A 84 -17.77 -17.02 12.92
N ASP A 85 -17.73 -16.41 11.72
CA ASP A 85 -16.96 -15.23 11.38
C ASP A 85 -17.68 -14.44 10.26
N ALA A 86 -18.29 -13.31 10.61
CA ALA A 86 -19.05 -12.50 9.66
C ALA A 86 -18.17 -11.76 8.66
N ALA A 87 -16.92 -11.40 9.02
CA ALA A 87 -15.98 -10.77 8.10
C ALA A 87 -15.48 -11.75 7.03
N GLY A 88 -15.12 -12.97 7.43
CA GLY A 88 -14.78 -14.05 6.51
C GLY A 88 -15.94 -14.43 5.60
N ALA A 89 -17.17 -14.52 6.16
CA ALA A 89 -18.37 -14.78 5.37
C ALA A 89 -18.64 -13.69 4.31
N LEU A 90 -18.43 -12.41 4.65
CA LEU A 90 -18.52 -11.30 3.69
C LEU A 90 -17.54 -11.50 2.53
N ALA A 91 -16.30 -11.91 2.81
CA ALA A 91 -15.29 -12.11 1.77
C ALA A 91 -15.63 -13.32 0.86
N ASP A 92 -15.99 -14.46 1.45
CA ASP A 92 -16.41 -15.66 0.69
C ASP A 92 -17.64 -15.40 -0.17
N MET A 93 -18.68 -14.76 0.41
CA MET A 93 -19.90 -14.42 -0.32
C MET A 93 -19.68 -13.33 -1.37
N ALA A 94 -18.79 -12.36 -1.14
CA ALA A 94 -18.42 -11.37 -2.15
C ALA A 94 -17.74 -12.04 -3.36
N ALA A 95 -16.80 -12.96 -3.12
CA ALA A 95 -16.18 -13.73 -4.20
C ALA A 95 -17.25 -14.52 -5.00
N ALA A 96 -18.17 -15.19 -4.31
CA ALA A 96 -19.26 -15.92 -4.93
C ALA A 96 -20.23 -14.99 -5.68
N PHE A 97 -20.56 -13.81 -5.14
CA PHE A 97 -21.47 -12.84 -5.74
C PHE A 97 -20.98 -12.35 -7.10
N TYR A 98 -19.68 -12.14 -7.23
CA TYR A 98 -19.02 -11.70 -8.47
C TYR A 98 -18.44 -12.86 -9.31
N ASP A 99 -18.86 -14.11 -9.10
CA ASP A 99 -18.42 -15.30 -9.87
C ASP A 99 -16.92 -15.58 -9.75
N HIS A 100 -16.34 -15.40 -8.54
CA HIS A 100 -14.93 -15.68 -8.25
C HIS A 100 -13.96 -15.07 -9.27
N PRO A 101 -13.98 -13.75 -9.51
CA PRO A 101 -13.28 -13.12 -10.63
C PRO A 101 -11.77 -13.30 -10.57
N SER A 102 -11.19 -13.47 -9.39
CA SER A 102 -9.75 -13.72 -9.20
C SER A 102 -9.28 -15.04 -9.81
N ARG A 103 -10.17 -16.02 -10.06
CA ARG A 103 -9.81 -17.29 -10.73
C ARG A 103 -9.54 -17.10 -12.23
N GLY A 104 -10.08 -16.04 -12.83
CA GLY A 104 -9.84 -15.68 -14.24
C GLY A 104 -8.66 -14.75 -14.47
N LEU A 105 -8.02 -14.28 -13.39
CA LEU A 105 -6.90 -13.35 -13.43
C LEU A 105 -5.64 -14.01 -12.84
N LYS A 106 -4.47 -13.73 -13.41
CA LYS A 106 -3.20 -14.00 -12.73
C LYS A 106 -2.98 -12.92 -11.66
N LEU A 107 -3.59 -13.13 -10.49
CA LEU A 107 -3.56 -12.19 -9.37
C LEU A 107 -2.26 -12.35 -8.59
N VAL A 108 -1.48 -11.28 -8.44
CA VAL A 108 -0.28 -11.25 -7.60
C VAL A 108 -0.46 -10.21 -6.50
N GLY A 109 -0.31 -10.67 -5.26
CA GLY A 109 -0.35 -9.82 -4.07
C GLY A 109 1.05 -9.49 -3.56
N ILE A 110 1.25 -8.28 -3.05
CA ILE A 110 2.48 -7.93 -2.34
C ILE A 110 2.17 -7.47 -0.91
N THR A 111 2.94 -7.98 0.03
CA THR A 111 2.93 -7.47 1.40
C THR A 111 4.35 -7.13 1.87
N GLY A 112 4.44 -6.29 2.89
CA GLY A 112 5.67 -5.79 3.49
C GLY A 112 5.44 -4.44 4.16
N THR A 113 6.44 -3.86 4.78
CA THR A 113 6.36 -2.49 5.29
C THR A 113 6.53 -1.49 4.15
N ASN A 114 7.65 -1.54 3.46
CA ASN A 114 8.02 -0.62 2.39
C ASN A 114 8.06 -1.29 1.03
N GLY A 115 7.91 -0.52 -0.06
CA GLY A 115 8.07 -0.97 -1.44
C GLY A 115 6.82 -1.55 -2.11
N LYS A 116 5.71 -1.78 -1.38
CA LYS A 116 4.48 -2.37 -1.94
C LYS A 116 3.97 -1.62 -3.17
N THR A 117 3.66 -0.34 -3.01
CA THR A 117 3.11 0.51 -4.08
C THR A 117 4.03 0.55 -5.29
N THR A 118 5.32 0.77 -5.06
CA THR A 118 6.32 0.80 -6.14
C THR A 118 6.34 -0.52 -6.90
N THR A 119 6.41 -1.65 -6.20
CA THR A 119 6.51 -2.97 -6.82
C THR A 119 5.26 -3.32 -7.63
N VAL A 120 4.04 -3.11 -7.10
CA VAL A 120 2.81 -3.44 -7.86
C VAL A 120 2.62 -2.51 -9.06
N THR A 121 2.99 -1.22 -8.92
CA THR A 121 2.89 -0.27 -10.03
C THR A 121 3.89 -0.62 -11.13
N LEU A 122 5.16 -0.86 -10.77
CA LEU A 122 6.19 -1.26 -11.74
C LEU A 122 5.85 -2.59 -12.41
N LEU A 123 5.26 -3.55 -11.68
CA LEU A 123 4.84 -4.83 -12.25
C LEU A 123 3.65 -4.65 -13.22
N TYR A 124 2.69 -3.79 -12.87
CA TYR A 124 1.62 -3.40 -13.78
C TYR A 124 2.17 -2.74 -15.05
N ASP A 125 3.05 -1.74 -14.91
CA ASP A 125 3.63 -1.02 -16.05
C ASP A 125 4.49 -1.95 -16.92
N LEU A 126 5.26 -2.86 -16.32
CA LEU A 126 6.07 -3.86 -17.03
C LEU A 126 5.20 -4.80 -17.86
N VAL A 127 4.14 -5.36 -17.27
CA VAL A 127 3.24 -6.28 -17.97
C VAL A 127 2.48 -5.57 -19.10
N ARG A 128 2.13 -4.30 -18.89
CA ARG A 128 1.57 -3.44 -19.95
C ARG A 128 2.56 -3.19 -21.08
N ALA A 129 3.84 -2.92 -20.75
CA ALA A 129 4.90 -2.74 -21.75
C ALA A 129 5.17 -4.03 -22.55
N LEU A 130 4.92 -5.20 -21.98
CA LEU A 130 4.96 -6.49 -22.64
C LEU A 130 3.71 -6.80 -23.49
N GLY A 131 2.73 -5.88 -23.57
CA GLY A 131 1.57 -5.97 -24.44
C GLY A 131 0.33 -6.63 -23.84
N HIS A 132 0.32 -6.89 -22.52
CA HIS A 132 -0.80 -7.54 -21.85
C HIS A 132 -1.70 -6.53 -21.11
N LYS A 133 -2.99 -6.83 -21.02
CA LYS A 133 -3.93 -6.06 -20.20
C LYS A 133 -3.82 -6.46 -18.73
N ALA A 134 -3.75 -5.46 -17.87
CA ALA A 134 -3.62 -5.66 -16.43
C ALA A 134 -4.51 -4.71 -15.63
N GLY A 135 -4.83 -5.09 -14.40
CA GLY A 135 -5.41 -4.26 -13.36
C GLY A 135 -4.41 -3.94 -12.26
N LEU A 136 -4.64 -2.86 -11.53
CA LEU A 136 -3.82 -2.40 -10.41
C LEU A 136 -4.70 -1.99 -9.23
N ILE A 137 -4.36 -2.48 -8.04
CA ILE A 137 -4.99 -2.07 -6.78
C ILE A 137 -3.88 -1.63 -5.81
N SER A 138 -3.73 -0.33 -5.64
CA SER A 138 -2.65 0.25 -4.85
C SER A 138 -3.13 1.37 -3.91
N THR A 139 -2.26 1.83 -3.03
CA THR A 139 -2.52 2.98 -2.16
C THR A 139 -2.76 4.26 -2.96
N VAL A 140 -2.11 4.40 -4.11
CA VAL A 140 -2.14 5.62 -4.93
C VAL A 140 -3.37 5.66 -5.82
N VAL A 141 -3.64 4.55 -6.52
CA VAL A 141 -4.65 4.51 -7.58
C VAL A 141 -5.12 3.08 -7.81
N TYR A 142 -6.37 2.93 -8.26
CA TYR A 142 -6.85 1.70 -8.85
C TYR A 142 -6.91 1.86 -10.37
N LYS A 143 -6.53 0.81 -11.10
CA LYS A 143 -6.66 0.79 -12.56
C LYS A 143 -7.41 -0.46 -13.00
N VAL A 144 -8.43 -0.27 -13.82
CA VAL A 144 -9.18 -1.33 -14.49
C VAL A 144 -8.85 -1.18 -15.97
N GLY A 145 -7.97 -2.04 -16.48
CA GLY A 145 -7.38 -1.80 -17.80
C GLY A 145 -6.68 -0.44 -17.85
N GLU A 146 -7.17 0.46 -18.70
CA GLU A 146 -6.65 1.84 -18.84
C GLU A 146 -7.39 2.86 -17.96
N ARG A 147 -8.57 2.50 -17.46
CA ARG A 147 -9.38 3.39 -16.63
C ARG A 147 -8.79 3.54 -15.25
N THR A 148 -8.56 4.77 -14.84
CA THR A 148 -8.05 5.13 -13.50
C THR A 148 -9.19 5.49 -12.57
N VAL A 149 -9.18 4.94 -11.36
CA VAL A 149 -10.15 5.19 -10.29
C VAL A 149 -9.38 5.62 -9.04
N GLY A 150 -9.85 6.67 -8.36
CA GLY A 150 -9.23 7.15 -7.13
C GLY A 150 -9.22 6.07 -6.04
N ALA A 151 -8.08 5.85 -5.41
CA ALA A 151 -7.95 4.92 -4.31
C ALA A 151 -8.59 5.48 -3.03
N THR A 152 -9.36 4.65 -2.33
CA THR A 152 -9.92 4.98 -1.02
C THR A 152 -9.15 4.31 0.11
N HIS A 153 -8.58 3.15 -0.15
CA HIS A 153 -7.79 2.33 0.78
C HIS A 153 -6.67 1.63 0.01
N THR A 154 -5.60 1.28 0.70
CA THR A 154 -4.51 0.47 0.12
C THR A 154 -5.04 -0.87 -0.44
N THR A 155 -5.91 -1.51 0.33
CA THR A 155 -6.63 -2.73 -0.06
C THR A 155 -8.11 -2.48 0.24
N PRO A 156 -9.00 -2.43 -0.76
CA PRO A 156 -10.43 -2.22 -0.56
C PRO A 156 -11.10 -3.29 0.31
N ASP A 157 -12.35 -3.06 0.69
CA ASP A 157 -13.22 -4.07 1.27
C ASP A 157 -13.50 -5.21 0.27
N PRO A 158 -13.95 -6.40 0.74
CA PRO A 158 -14.14 -7.57 -0.12
C PRO A 158 -15.15 -7.35 -1.25
N VAL A 159 -16.22 -6.60 -1.02
CA VAL A 159 -17.27 -6.34 -2.02
C VAL A 159 -16.69 -5.52 -3.18
N ARG A 160 -16.07 -4.38 -2.85
CA ARG A 160 -15.46 -3.51 -3.84
C ARG A 160 -14.30 -4.20 -4.57
N LEU A 161 -13.51 -5.00 -3.84
CA LEU A 161 -12.36 -5.72 -4.39
C LEU A 161 -12.80 -6.73 -5.47
N ASN A 162 -13.82 -7.55 -5.18
CA ASN A 162 -14.34 -8.51 -6.14
C ASN A 162 -15.10 -7.83 -7.29
N ALA A 163 -15.83 -6.73 -7.02
CA ALA A 163 -16.48 -5.94 -8.08
C ALA A 163 -15.45 -5.42 -9.09
N MET A 164 -14.36 -4.83 -8.61
CA MET A 164 -13.29 -4.31 -9.47
C MET A 164 -12.59 -5.42 -10.27
N MET A 165 -12.33 -6.58 -9.63
CA MET A 165 -11.75 -7.73 -10.34
C MET A 165 -12.71 -8.29 -11.39
N ARG A 166 -14.01 -8.24 -11.15
CA ARG A 166 -15.03 -8.60 -12.17
C ARG A 166 -14.97 -7.64 -13.35
N GLU A 167 -14.94 -6.33 -13.10
CA GLU A 167 -14.76 -5.33 -14.15
C GLU A 167 -13.45 -5.55 -14.94
N MET A 168 -12.34 -5.85 -14.26
CA MET A 168 -11.05 -6.17 -14.90
C MET A 168 -11.20 -7.39 -15.83
N ALA A 169 -11.84 -8.45 -15.38
CA ALA A 169 -12.05 -9.65 -16.17
C ALA A 169 -12.97 -9.37 -17.38
N ASP A 170 -14.04 -8.59 -17.21
CA ASP A 170 -14.95 -8.20 -18.28
C ASP A 170 -14.28 -7.33 -19.34
N GLU A 171 -13.31 -6.48 -18.94
CA GLU A 171 -12.49 -5.70 -19.86
C GLU A 171 -11.34 -6.50 -20.51
N GLY A 172 -11.22 -7.80 -20.17
CA GLY A 172 -10.23 -8.70 -20.73
C GLY A 172 -8.84 -8.52 -20.14
N CYS A 173 -8.71 -8.06 -18.89
CA CYS A 173 -7.45 -8.12 -18.18
C CYS A 173 -7.06 -9.59 -17.92
N GLU A 174 -5.79 -9.91 -18.12
CA GLU A 174 -5.20 -11.22 -17.85
C GLU A 174 -4.53 -11.25 -16.47
N TYR A 175 -4.10 -10.09 -15.98
CA TYR A 175 -3.32 -9.92 -14.77
C TYR A 175 -3.96 -8.90 -13.84
N CYS A 176 -3.75 -9.07 -12.53
CA CYS A 176 -4.05 -8.06 -11.52
C CYS A 176 -2.94 -8.03 -10.47
N PHE A 177 -2.45 -6.84 -10.15
CA PHE A 177 -1.42 -6.62 -9.15
C PHE A 177 -1.98 -5.79 -8.01
N MET A 178 -1.85 -6.29 -6.75
CA MET A 178 -2.45 -5.62 -5.62
C MET A 178 -1.57 -5.56 -4.39
N GLU A 179 -1.72 -4.47 -3.65
CA GLU A 179 -1.14 -4.37 -2.30
C GLU A 179 -2.03 -5.13 -1.29
N CYS A 180 -1.42 -6.00 -0.50
CA CYS A 180 -2.03 -6.70 0.62
C CYS A 180 -1.53 -6.09 1.93
N SER A 181 -2.25 -5.10 2.49
CA SER A 181 -1.88 -4.47 3.76
C SER A 181 -2.11 -5.42 4.93
N SER A 182 -1.34 -5.28 6.00
CA SER A 182 -1.50 -6.11 7.21
C SER A 182 -2.89 -5.98 7.84
N HIS A 183 -3.49 -4.77 7.78
CA HIS A 183 -4.87 -4.55 8.21
C HIS A 183 -5.86 -5.35 7.36
N ALA A 184 -5.70 -5.31 6.04
CA ALA A 184 -6.59 -6.02 5.13
C ALA A 184 -6.51 -7.54 5.30
N ILE A 185 -5.31 -8.08 5.57
CA ILE A 185 -5.11 -9.50 5.81
C ILE A 185 -5.83 -9.93 7.10
N VAL A 186 -5.62 -9.19 8.21
CA VAL A 186 -6.27 -9.48 9.51
C VAL A 186 -7.78 -9.29 9.45
N GLN A 187 -8.26 -8.35 8.64
CA GLN A 187 -9.69 -8.09 8.42
C GLN A 187 -10.30 -8.97 7.33
N GLU A 188 -9.66 -10.06 6.96
CA GLU A 188 -10.16 -11.06 5.99
C GLU A 188 -10.50 -10.48 4.60
N ARG A 189 -10.03 -9.26 4.25
CA ARG A 189 -10.37 -8.61 2.97
C ARG A 189 -9.86 -9.36 1.74
N THR A 190 -8.80 -10.15 1.89
CA THR A 190 -8.17 -10.93 0.82
C THR A 190 -8.63 -12.39 0.79
N ARG A 191 -9.50 -12.80 1.73
CA ARG A 191 -10.06 -14.14 1.79
C ARG A 191 -10.96 -14.41 0.58
N GLY A 192 -11.00 -15.66 0.12
CA GLY A 192 -11.76 -16.06 -1.06
C GLY A 192 -11.11 -15.67 -2.40
N LEU A 193 -10.00 -14.92 -2.40
CA LEU A 193 -9.25 -14.59 -3.60
C LEU A 193 -8.28 -15.71 -3.98
N HIS A 194 -8.17 -15.98 -5.27
CA HIS A 194 -7.22 -16.94 -5.82
C HIS A 194 -5.97 -16.20 -6.33
N PHE A 195 -4.85 -16.34 -5.61
CA PHE A 195 -3.57 -15.74 -5.97
C PHE A 195 -2.73 -16.68 -6.84
N ALA A 196 -2.22 -16.18 -7.96
CA ALA A 196 -1.16 -16.83 -8.75
C ALA A 196 0.21 -16.68 -8.08
N GLY A 197 0.40 -15.66 -7.24
CA GLY A 197 1.62 -15.48 -6.48
C GLY A 197 1.54 -14.43 -5.40
N GLY A 198 2.48 -14.53 -4.46
CA GLY A 198 2.68 -13.57 -3.37
C GLY A 198 4.13 -13.09 -3.28
N ILE A 199 4.33 -11.81 -3.03
CA ILE A 199 5.65 -11.19 -2.89
C ILE A 199 5.79 -10.64 -1.46
N PHE A 200 6.92 -10.95 -0.81
CA PHE A 200 7.35 -10.30 0.43
C PHE A 200 8.49 -9.35 0.18
N SER A 201 8.32 -8.06 0.49
CA SER A 201 9.37 -7.04 0.31
C SER A 201 10.30 -6.93 1.51
N ASN A 202 9.80 -6.52 2.66
CA ASN A 202 10.54 -6.33 3.91
C ASN A 202 9.59 -6.12 5.08
N ILE A 203 10.11 -6.19 6.32
CA ILE A 203 9.35 -5.84 7.50
C ILE A 203 10.20 -5.06 8.50
N THR A 204 9.77 -3.84 8.81
CA THR A 204 10.36 -2.93 9.78
C THR A 204 9.28 -2.38 10.71
N HIS A 205 9.64 -1.59 11.71
CA HIS A 205 8.72 -1.03 12.70
C HIS A 205 7.67 -0.12 12.03
N ASP A 206 6.41 -0.55 12.05
CA ASP A 206 5.26 0.24 11.60
C ASP A 206 3.96 -0.36 12.15
N HIS A 207 2.87 0.42 12.19
CA HIS A 207 1.51 -0.04 12.55
C HIS A 207 1.37 -0.74 13.92
N LEU A 208 2.24 -0.43 14.91
CA LEU A 208 2.13 -1.00 16.24
C LEU A 208 0.98 -0.41 17.08
N ASP A 209 0.42 0.72 16.66
CA ASP A 209 -0.85 1.25 17.14
C ASP A 209 -2.00 0.23 16.95
N TYR A 210 -2.00 -0.47 15.82
CA TYR A 210 -2.98 -1.50 15.48
C TYR A 210 -2.56 -2.90 15.96
N HIS A 211 -1.35 -3.36 15.60
CA HIS A 211 -0.90 -4.74 15.86
C HIS A 211 -0.34 -4.97 17.26
N LYS A 212 -0.16 -3.90 18.07
CA LYS A 212 0.35 -3.90 19.45
C LYS A 212 1.80 -4.34 19.60
N THR A 213 2.23 -5.41 18.93
CA THR A 213 3.62 -5.91 18.98
C THR A 213 4.16 -6.19 17.59
N PHE A 214 5.49 -6.14 17.46
CA PHE A 214 6.17 -6.48 16.20
C PHE A 214 5.94 -7.96 15.81
N ALA A 215 5.81 -8.86 16.79
CA ALA A 215 5.51 -10.26 16.54
C ALA A 215 4.11 -10.46 15.91
N GLU A 216 3.09 -9.74 16.41
CA GLU A 216 1.75 -9.77 15.80
C GLU A 216 1.74 -9.14 14.40
N TYR A 217 2.55 -8.11 14.17
CA TYR A 217 2.70 -7.51 12.84
C TYR A 217 3.34 -8.49 11.83
N ILE A 218 4.38 -9.26 12.25
CA ILE A 218 4.95 -10.35 11.45
C ILE A 218 3.88 -11.41 11.17
N ARG A 219 3.17 -11.86 12.21
CA ARG A 219 2.10 -12.86 12.08
C ARG A 219 1.02 -12.42 11.09
N ALA A 220 0.56 -11.18 11.20
CA ALA A 220 -0.46 -10.63 10.30
C ALA A 220 -0.05 -10.73 8.81
N LYS A 221 1.18 -10.38 8.48
CA LYS A 221 1.66 -10.49 7.08
C LYS A 221 1.89 -11.94 6.65
N LYS A 222 2.35 -12.80 7.58
CA LYS A 222 2.58 -14.22 7.33
C LYS A 222 1.29 -14.96 6.93
N LEU A 223 0.14 -14.60 7.49
CA LEU A 223 -1.16 -15.19 7.13
C LEU A 223 -1.45 -15.11 5.62
N PHE A 224 -0.98 -14.08 4.94
CA PHE A 224 -1.11 -13.99 3.48
C PHE A 224 -0.40 -15.14 2.76
N PHE A 225 0.84 -15.46 3.16
CA PHE A 225 1.61 -16.58 2.56
C PHE A 225 1.06 -17.94 2.99
N ASP A 226 0.57 -18.06 4.22
CA ASP A 226 -0.04 -19.29 4.73
C ASP A 226 -1.35 -19.64 3.98
N SER A 227 -2.02 -18.63 3.40
CA SER A 227 -3.25 -18.79 2.60
C SER A 227 -3.01 -19.10 1.12
N LEU A 228 -1.78 -19.01 0.62
CA LEU A 228 -1.48 -19.28 -0.79
C LEU A 228 -1.65 -20.77 -1.12
N SER A 229 -2.23 -21.04 -2.27
CA SER A 229 -2.40 -22.41 -2.77
C SER A 229 -1.08 -22.99 -3.28
N LYS A 230 -1.03 -24.31 -3.47
CA LYS A 230 0.14 -25.01 -4.02
C LYS A 230 0.46 -24.67 -5.49
N GLU A 231 -0.50 -24.11 -6.20
CA GLU A 231 -0.35 -23.63 -7.58
C GLU A 231 0.28 -22.24 -7.65
N ALA A 232 0.32 -21.51 -6.54
CA ALA A 232 0.90 -20.18 -6.44
C ALA A 232 2.42 -20.24 -6.25
N PHE A 233 3.08 -19.12 -6.50
CA PHE A 233 4.45 -18.89 -6.03
C PHE A 233 4.49 -17.96 -4.81
N ALA A 234 5.51 -18.14 -3.96
CA ALA A 234 5.83 -17.27 -2.85
C ALA A 234 7.25 -16.71 -3.06
N LEU A 235 7.37 -15.46 -3.51
CA LEU A 235 8.65 -14.79 -3.77
C LEU A 235 9.04 -13.95 -2.55
N THR A 236 10.12 -14.34 -1.86
CA THR A 236 10.54 -13.71 -0.61
C THR A 236 11.91 -13.05 -0.71
N ASN A 237 12.08 -11.91 -0.05
CA ASN A 237 13.36 -11.22 0.09
C ASN A 237 14.27 -12.00 1.07
N ALA A 238 15.32 -12.63 0.55
CA ALA A 238 16.26 -13.40 1.36
C ALA A 238 17.20 -12.52 2.22
N ASP A 239 17.29 -11.23 1.93
CA ASP A 239 18.11 -10.29 2.70
C ASP A 239 17.36 -9.71 3.90
N ASP A 240 16.04 -9.88 3.99
CA ASP A 240 15.26 -9.57 5.19
C ASP A 240 15.33 -10.76 6.16
N LYS A 241 15.68 -10.48 7.42
CA LYS A 241 15.81 -11.52 8.46
C LYS A 241 14.53 -12.34 8.69
N ASN A 242 13.37 -11.76 8.39
CA ASN A 242 12.06 -12.40 8.51
C ASN A 242 11.57 -13.04 7.19
N GLY A 243 12.33 -12.92 6.10
CA GLY A 243 11.93 -13.45 4.80
C GLY A 243 11.61 -14.95 4.82
N ARG A 244 12.40 -15.75 5.54
CA ARG A 244 12.15 -17.18 5.73
C ARG A 244 10.93 -17.45 6.61
N VAL A 245 10.71 -16.62 7.63
CA VAL A 245 9.56 -16.75 8.54
C VAL A 245 8.25 -16.54 7.79
N MET A 246 8.22 -15.59 6.86
CA MET A 246 7.01 -15.29 6.07
C MET A 246 6.51 -16.49 5.28
N VAL A 247 7.40 -17.30 4.73
CA VAL A 247 7.04 -18.39 3.81
C VAL A 247 7.18 -19.80 4.42
N GLN A 248 7.49 -19.91 5.73
CA GLN A 248 7.80 -21.22 6.36
C GLN A 248 6.65 -22.24 6.35
N ASN A 249 5.39 -21.79 6.30
CA ASN A 249 4.20 -22.65 6.35
C ASN A 249 3.36 -22.57 5.06
N THR A 250 3.84 -21.86 4.03
CA THR A 250 3.11 -21.75 2.77
C THR A 250 3.07 -23.09 2.04
N ALA A 251 1.97 -23.37 1.36
CA ALA A 251 1.86 -24.49 0.42
C ALA A 251 2.43 -24.13 -0.97
N ALA A 252 2.65 -22.84 -1.24
CA ALA A 252 3.12 -22.32 -2.53
C ALA A 252 4.59 -22.68 -2.80
N ALA A 253 4.98 -22.68 -4.06
CA ALA A 253 6.39 -22.83 -4.46
C ALA A 253 7.21 -21.62 -3.98
N ILE A 254 8.23 -21.86 -3.14
CA ILE A 254 9.05 -20.80 -2.55
C ILE A 254 10.18 -20.44 -3.50
N HIS A 255 10.28 -19.14 -3.78
CA HIS A 255 11.38 -18.52 -4.53
C HIS A 255 11.97 -17.35 -3.74
N THR A 256 13.24 -17.08 -3.96
CA THR A 256 14.01 -16.08 -3.23
C THR A 256 14.61 -15.03 -4.16
N TYR A 257 14.72 -13.80 -3.67
CA TYR A 257 15.49 -12.77 -4.36
C TYR A 257 16.41 -12.01 -3.38
N SER A 258 17.56 -11.55 -3.88
CA SER A 258 18.60 -10.93 -3.05
C SER A 258 19.53 -10.03 -3.84
N LEU A 259 20.02 -8.96 -3.16
CA LEU A 259 21.14 -8.13 -3.61
C LEU A 259 22.47 -8.52 -2.93
N ARG A 260 22.45 -9.34 -1.87
CA ARG A 260 23.60 -9.60 -1.00
C ARG A 260 24.01 -11.07 -0.96
N SER A 261 23.06 -11.97 -1.07
CA SER A 261 23.27 -13.42 -0.86
C SER A 261 22.88 -14.25 -2.08
N MET A 262 23.10 -15.56 -1.99
CA MET A 262 22.62 -16.50 -3.00
C MET A 262 21.10 -16.61 -2.93
N ALA A 263 20.47 -16.48 -4.07
CA ALA A 263 19.02 -16.54 -4.25
C ALA A 263 18.68 -16.99 -5.67
N ASP A 264 17.40 -17.32 -5.93
CA ASP A 264 16.93 -17.72 -7.26
C ASP A 264 17.02 -16.57 -8.25
N PHE A 265 16.74 -15.33 -7.76
CA PHE A 265 16.91 -14.09 -8.52
C PHE A 265 17.92 -13.21 -7.82
N ARG A 266 18.92 -12.71 -8.56
CA ARG A 266 20.01 -11.92 -8.00
C ARG A 266 20.21 -10.63 -8.78
N CYS A 267 20.51 -9.57 -8.04
CA CYS A 267 20.85 -8.28 -8.60
C CYS A 267 22.10 -7.72 -7.92
N LYS A 268 22.99 -7.09 -8.70
CA LYS A 268 24.09 -6.27 -8.21
C LYS A 268 23.92 -4.87 -8.79
N ILE A 269 23.99 -3.85 -7.94
CA ILE A 269 24.14 -2.46 -8.39
C ILE A 269 25.59 -2.30 -8.85
N VAL A 270 25.77 -2.02 -10.14
CA VAL A 270 27.08 -1.77 -10.76
C VAL A 270 27.44 -0.30 -10.61
N GLU A 271 26.50 0.57 -10.97
CA GLU A 271 26.64 2.03 -10.85
C GLU A 271 25.31 2.64 -10.39
N MET A 272 25.38 3.76 -9.67
CA MET A 272 24.21 4.53 -9.27
C MET A 272 24.45 6.01 -9.50
N HIS A 273 23.53 6.64 -10.22
CA HIS A 273 23.55 8.04 -10.63
C HIS A 273 22.24 8.74 -10.23
N PRO A 274 22.20 10.07 -10.20
CA PRO A 274 20.96 10.81 -9.90
C PRO A 274 19.78 10.58 -10.86
N ASP A 275 20.03 10.02 -12.05
CA ASP A 275 19.04 9.76 -13.08
C ASP A 275 18.76 8.27 -13.33
N GLY A 276 19.44 7.37 -12.61
CA GLY A 276 19.21 5.93 -12.74
C GLY A 276 20.32 5.06 -12.19
N MET A 277 20.20 3.76 -12.43
CA MET A 277 21.17 2.75 -12.00
C MET A 277 21.52 1.80 -13.14
N LEU A 278 22.80 1.41 -13.22
CA LEU A 278 23.23 0.23 -13.96
C LEU A 278 23.16 -0.98 -13.02
N LEU A 279 22.26 -1.88 -13.31
CA LEU A 279 22.05 -3.11 -12.55
C LEU A 279 22.55 -4.31 -13.34
N ARG A 280 23.10 -5.33 -12.64
CA ARG A 280 23.36 -6.65 -13.21
C ARG A 280 22.38 -7.64 -12.57
N ILE A 281 21.38 -8.06 -13.35
CA ILE A 281 20.33 -9.00 -12.93
C ILE A 281 20.57 -10.34 -13.63
N ASP A 282 20.72 -11.40 -12.87
CA ASP A 282 21.00 -12.77 -13.35
C ASP A 282 22.15 -12.81 -14.41
N GLY A 283 23.16 -11.94 -14.23
CA GLY A 283 24.33 -11.85 -15.08
C GLY A 283 24.21 -10.90 -16.28
N GLN A 284 23.04 -10.34 -16.55
CA GLN A 284 22.81 -9.38 -17.63
C GLN A 284 22.78 -7.94 -17.08
N GLU A 285 23.42 -7.03 -17.80
CA GLU A 285 23.41 -5.59 -17.43
C GLU A 285 22.21 -4.88 -18.04
N VAL A 286 21.54 -4.07 -17.23
CA VAL A 286 20.38 -3.27 -17.61
C VAL A 286 20.47 -1.90 -16.96
N TRP A 287 20.31 -0.84 -17.74
CA TRP A 287 20.10 0.50 -17.23
C TRP A 287 18.62 0.73 -16.92
N VAL A 288 18.34 1.33 -15.76
CA VAL A 288 16.98 1.65 -15.32
C VAL A 288 16.91 3.06 -14.77
N GLY A 289 15.85 3.79 -15.09
CA GLY A 289 15.58 5.16 -14.63
C GLY A 289 15.09 5.22 -13.16
N LEU A 290 15.45 4.23 -12.35
CA LEU A 290 15.12 4.17 -10.94
C LEU A 290 16.39 4.39 -10.11
N VAL A 291 16.26 5.07 -8.98
CA VAL A 291 17.39 5.43 -8.11
C VAL A 291 17.21 4.80 -6.72
N GLY A 292 18.30 4.32 -6.14
CA GLY A 292 18.34 3.82 -4.77
C GLY A 292 18.29 2.31 -4.63
N ARG A 293 19.03 1.83 -3.64
CA ARG A 293 19.12 0.39 -3.32
C ARG A 293 17.76 -0.26 -3.08
N PHE A 294 16.84 0.46 -2.43
CA PHE A 294 15.47 -0.04 -2.20
C PHE A 294 14.69 -0.25 -3.51
N ASN A 295 14.94 0.60 -4.53
CA ASN A 295 14.35 0.41 -5.85
C ASN A 295 15.01 -0.73 -6.63
N ALA A 296 16.27 -1.05 -6.39
CA ALA A 296 16.90 -2.26 -6.92
C ALA A 296 16.22 -3.53 -6.35
N TYR A 297 15.87 -3.56 -5.04
CA TYR A 297 15.05 -4.63 -4.46
C TYR A 297 13.66 -4.69 -5.08
N ASN A 298 12.97 -3.55 -5.21
CA ASN A 298 11.63 -3.49 -5.80
C ASN A 298 11.66 -4.03 -7.24
N LEU A 299 12.62 -3.58 -8.05
CA LEU A 299 12.74 -4.02 -9.44
C LEU A 299 13.12 -5.50 -9.56
N LEU A 300 13.98 -6.01 -8.67
CA LEU A 300 14.32 -7.43 -8.66
C LEU A 300 13.11 -8.30 -8.31
N ALA A 301 12.26 -7.85 -7.37
CA ALA A 301 10.99 -8.51 -7.07
C ALA A 301 10.03 -8.47 -8.27
N VAL A 302 9.95 -7.35 -9.00
CA VAL A 302 9.18 -7.21 -10.24
C VAL A 302 9.68 -8.19 -11.30
N TYR A 303 11.00 -8.22 -11.54
CA TYR A 303 11.62 -9.13 -12.49
C TYR A 303 11.35 -10.60 -12.12
N GLY A 304 11.59 -10.97 -10.86
CA GLY A 304 11.34 -12.32 -10.37
C GLY A 304 9.89 -12.76 -10.53
N ALA A 305 8.94 -11.87 -10.16
CA ALA A 305 7.51 -12.15 -10.30
C ALA A 305 7.11 -12.30 -11.78
N ALA A 306 7.62 -11.45 -12.67
CA ALA A 306 7.35 -11.55 -14.11
C ALA A 306 7.86 -12.88 -14.69
N VAL A 307 9.08 -13.28 -14.35
CA VAL A 307 9.63 -14.59 -14.78
C VAL A 307 8.81 -15.76 -14.22
N LEU A 308 8.35 -15.69 -12.97
CA LEU A 308 7.49 -16.71 -12.36
C LEU A 308 6.08 -16.75 -12.97
N LEU A 309 5.60 -15.65 -13.53
CA LEU A 309 4.37 -15.59 -14.32
C LEU A 309 4.53 -16.15 -15.75
N GLY A 310 5.76 -16.49 -16.15
CA GLY A 310 6.08 -17.13 -17.44
C GLY A 310 6.60 -16.19 -18.52
N PHE A 311 6.93 -14.94 -18.20
CA PHE A 311 7.55 -14.03 -19.16
C PHE A 311 9.02 -14.39 -19.43
N ASP A 312 9.47 -14.14 -20.66
CA ASP A 312 10.86 -14.32 -21.05
C ASP A 312 11.79 -13.38 -20.29
N ARG A 313 12.96 -13.90 -19.85
CA ARG A 313 13.92 -13.13 -19.03
C ARG A 313 14.48 -11.92 -19.75
N GLY A 314 14.84 -12.04 -21.00
CA GLY A 314 15.43 -10.95 -21.80
C GLY A 314 14.40 -9.87 -22.14
N GLU A 315 13.18 -10.27 -22.52
CA GLU A 315 12.07 -9.33 -22.76
C GLU A 315 11.67 -8.60 -21.49
N THR A 316 11.65 -9.30 -20.36
CA THR A 316 11.39 -8.68 -19.05
C THR A 316 12.43 -7.62 -18.70
N LEU A 317 13.74 -7.89 -18.91
CA LEU A 317 14.80 -6.90 -18.67
C LEU A 317 14.72 -5.70 -19.64
N ARG A 318 14.40 -5.94 -20.91
CA ARG A 318 14.18 -4.86 -21.87
C ARG A 318 13.00 -3.98 -21.47
N ALA A 319 11.87 -4.57 -21.06
CA ALA A 319 10.72 -3.82 -20.56
C ALA A 319 11.06 -3.07 -19.27
N ALA A 320 11.85 -3.69 -18.36
CA ALA A 320 12.30 -3.06 -17.13
C ALA A 320 13.14 -1.80 -17.35
N SER A 321 13.95 -1.74 -18.43
CA SER A 321 14.75 -0.56 -18.77
C SER A 321 13.91 0.67 -19.20
N MET A 322 12.66 0.45 -19.56
CA MET A 322 11.72 1.51 -19.96
C MET A 322 10.82 1.99 -18.83
N LEU A 323 10.91 1.39 -17.63
CA LEU A 323 10.09 1.78 -16.50
C LEU A 323 10.48 3.14 -15.94
N HIS A 324 9.49 3.89 -15.52
CA HIS A 324 9.64 5.20 -14.88
C HIS A 324 9.41 5.13 -13.38
N PRO A 325 9.97 6.09 -12.61
CA PRO A 325 9.67 6.23 -11.19
C PRO A 325 8.16 6.36 -10.94
N VAL A 326 7.71 5.73 -9.87
CA VAL A 326 6.30 5.81 -9.44
C VAL A 326 6.05 7.16 -8.77
N SER A 327 4.93 7.80 -9.10
CA SER A 327 4.58 9.12 -8.57
C SER A 327 4.62 9.17 -7.05
N GLY A 328 5.32 10.18 -6.50
CA GLY A 328 5.54 10.36 -5.07
C GLY A 328 6.43 9.30 -4.42
N ARG A 329 7.24 8.59 -5.20
CA ARG A 329 8.23 7.60 -4.75
C ARG A 329 9.59 7.92 -5.33
N PHE A 330 10.42 8.62 -4.57
CA PHE A 330 11.69 9.19 -5.03
C PHE A 330 11.52 9.98 -6.34
N GLU A 331 10.46 10.77 -6.42
CA GLU A 331 10.12 11.56 -7.60
C GLU A 331 10.98 12.82 -7.64
N LEU A 332 11.66 13.05 -8.77
CA LEU A 332 12.55 14.19 -8.94
C LEU A 332 11.82 15.38 -9.55
N VAL A 333 11.96 16.54 -8.92
CA VAL A 333 11.55 17.85 -9.45
C VAL A 333 12.82 18.70 -9.56
N ARG A 334 13.20 19.06 -10.78
CA ARG A 334 14.42 19.82 -11.06
C ARG A 334 14.11 21.28 -11.30
N SER A 335 14.90 22.15 -10.72
CA SER A 335 14.85 23.59 -10.96
C SER A 335 15.77 23.99 -12.14
N ALA A 336 15.53 25.16 -12.72
CA ALA A 336 16.33 25.67 -13.82
C ALA A 336 17.78 26.02 -13.42
N ASN A 337 18.01 26.33 -12.14
CA ASN A 337 19.34 26.67 -11.61
C ASN A 337 20.12 25.47 -11.04
N GLY A 338 19.60 24.23 -11.17
CA GLY A 338 20.29 23.00 -10.79
C GLY A 338 19.99 22.48 -9.38
N VAL A 339 19.04 23.07 -8.61
CA VAL A 339 18.53 22.44 -7.38
C VAL A 339 17.67 21.24 -7.77
N THR A 340 17.83 20.14 -7.07
CA THR A 340 17.00 18.93 -7.27
C THR A 340 16.18 18.66 -6.02
N ALA A 341 14.86 18.69 -6.14
CA ALA A 341 13.96 18.23 -5.09
C ALA A 341 13.57 16.77 -5.32
N VAL A 342 13.64 15.98 -4.24
CA VAL A 342 13.15 14.60 -4.15
C VAL A 342 11.86 14.64 -3.36
N VAL A 343 10.74 14.21 -3.94
CA VAL A 343 9.45 14.09 -3.26
C VAL A 343 9.17 12.62 -3.01
N ASP A 344 8.98 12.24 -1.74
CA ASP A 344 8.80 10.85 -1.34
C ASP A 344 7.75 10.66 -0.25
N TYR A 345 7.12 9.50 -0.25
CA TYR A 345 6.12 9.09 0.74
C TYR A 345 6.74 8.57 2.05
N ALA A 346 8.02 8.72 2.28
CA ALA A 346 8.73 8.27 3.48
C ALA A 346 8.15 8.93 4.74
N HIS A 347 7.33 8.18 5.47
CA HIS A 347 6.61 8.62 6.69
C HIS A 347 6.88 7.70 7.90
N THR A 348 7.86 6.81 7.79
CA THR A 348 8.39 5.97 8.87
C THR A 348 9.89 6.21 9.03
N PRO A 349 10.48 5.95 10.22
CA PRO A 349 11.91 6.13 10.45
C PRO A 349 12.77 5.40 9.41
N ASP A 350 12.52 4.11 9.20
CA ASP A 350 13.25 3.29 8.23
C ASP A 350 13.14 3.82 6.79
N ALA A 351 11.93 4.20 6.36
CA ALA A 351 11.74 4.74 5.02
C ALA A 351 12.48 6.07 4.84
N LEU A 352 12.40 6.98 5.82
CA LEU A 352 13.10 8.25 5.78
C LEU A 352 14.63 8.05 5.73
N GLU A 353 15.16 7.17 6.57
CA GLU A 353 16.60 6.86 6.57
C GLU A 353 17.03 6.25 5.23
N ASN A 354 16.27 5.34 4.65
CA ASN A 354 16.59 4.72 3.36
C ASN A 354 16.63 5.75 2.22
N VAL A 355 15.67 6.67 2.17
CA VAL A 355 15.65 7.75 1.17
C VAL A 355 16.86 8.68 1.37
N ILE A 356 17.13 9.12 2.59
CA ILE A 356 18.27 9.99 2.90
C ILE A 356 19.60 9.31 2.54
N ARG A 357 19.78 8.04 2.93
CA ARG A 357 21.01 7.29 2.59
C ARG A 357 21.20 7.14 1.08
N THR A 358 20.12 6.97 0.34
CA THR A 358 20.18 6.96 -1.13
C THR A 358 20.65 8.30 -1.68
N ILE A 359 20.17 9.41 -1.12
CA ILE A 359 20.65 10.75 -1.51
C ILE A 359 22.13 10.90 -1.16
N GLU A 360 22.56 10.43 0.04
CA GLU A 360 23.97 10.43 0.44
C GLU A 360 24.89 9.63 -0.51
N GLU A 361 24.38 8.49 -1.05
CA GLU A 361 25.15 7.68 -1.99
C GLU A 361 25.34 8.34 -3.37
N ILE A 362 24.47 9.29 -3.76
CA ILE A 362 24.51 9.94 -5.08
C ILE A 362 24.96 11.41 -5.06
N ARG A 363 24.89 12.09 -3.89
CA ARG A 363 25.34 13.48 -3.78
C ARG A 363 26.85 13.59 -3.68
N THR A 364 27.36 14.69 -4.19
CA THR A 364 28.78 15.06 -3.99
C THR A 364 28.97 15.80 -2.66
N PRO A 365 30.18 15.83 -2.09
CA PRO A 365 30.47 16.57 -0.84
C PRO A 365 30.18 18.08 -0.89
N ALA A 366 30.11 18.65 -2.08
CA ALA A 366 29.82 20.09 -2.26
C ALA A 366 28.30 20.39 -2.18
N GLN A 367 27.45 19.40 -2.38
CA GLN A 367 25.99 19.54 -2.37
C GLN A 367 25.45 19.39 -0.96
N LYS A 368 24.62 20.32 -0.53
CA LYS A 368 23.91 20.23 0.75
C LYS A 368 22.60 19.48 0.62
N LEU A 369 22.21 18.81 1.69
CA LEU A 369 20.91 18.16 1.82
C LEU A 369 20.03 18.94 2.78
N ILE A 370 18.89 19.41 2.29
CA ILE A 370 17.82 20.00 3.11
C ILE A 370 16.68 18.99 3.20
N VAL A 371 16.24 18.65 4.42
CA VAL A 371 15.16 17.67 4.63
C VAL A 371 13.95 18.37 5.23
N VAL A 372 12.83 18.35 4.52
CA VAL A 372 11.51 18.77 4.99
C VAL A 372 10.71 17.53 5.34
N CYS A 373 10.34 17.36 6.61
CA CYS A 373 9.56 16.20 7.04
C CYS A 373 8.59 16.55 8.18
N GLY A 374 7.54 15.75 8.30
CA GLY A 374 6.54 15.86 9.35
C GLY A 374 5.97 14.50 9.72
N CYS A 375 5.10 14.48 10.74
CA CYS A 375 4.41 13.27 11.17
C CYS A 375 2.89 13.48 11.18
N GLY A 376 2.15 12.41 10.88
CA GLY A 376 0.69 12.43 10.92
C GLY A 376 0.14 12.42 12.36
N GLY A 377 -0.98 13.12 12.55
CA GLY A 377 -1.81 13.01 13.74
C GLY A 377 -2.65 11.73 13.74
N ASP A 378 -3.16 11.32 14.90
CA ASP A 378 -3.95 10.09 15.13
C ASP A 378 -3.24 8.82 14.58
N ARG A 379 -1.92 8.78 14.75
CA ARG A 379 -1.03 7.71 14.31
C ARG A 379 0.01 7.41 15.39
N ASP A 380 0.83 6.39 15.14
CA ASP A 380 1.91 6.00 16.03
C ASP A 380 2.81 7.20 16.38
N ARG A 381 2.76 7.59 17.67
CA ARG A 381 3.54 8.72 18.20
C ARG A 381 4.98 8.37 18.45
N THR A 382 5.31 7.08 18.64
CA THR A 382 6.66 6.64 19.00
C THR A 382 7.68 6.93 17.90
N LYS A 383 7.26 6.97 16.65
CA LYS A 383 8.12 7.28 15.50
C LYS A 383 8.51 8.76 15.37
N ARG A 384 7.78 9.70 16.03
CA ARG A 384 7.98 11.15 15.89
C ARG A 384 9.40 11.59 16.27
N PRO A 385 9.90 11.24 17.48
CA PRO A 385 11.27 11.58 17.87
C PRO A 385 12.32 10.88 17.00
N GLU A 386 12.08 9.63 16.60
CA GLU A 386 13.02 8.88 15.76
C GLU A 386 13.19 9.52 14.36
N MET A 387 12.10 9.95 13.74
CA MET A 387 12.14 10.65 12.44
C MET A 387 12.89 11.97 12.55
N ALA A 388 12.68 12.73 13.64
CA ALA A 388 13.41 13.97 13.88
C ALA A 388 14.92 13.73 14.05
N GLN A 389 15.31 12.70 14.83
CA GLN A 389 16.71 12.31 15.02
C GLN A 389 17.39 11.93 13.69
N ILE A 390 16.70 11.15 12.84
CA ILE A 390 17.19 10.77 11.51
C ILE A 390 17.40 12.01 10.64
N ALA A 391 16.41 12.89 10.56
CA ALA A 391 16.50 14.10 9.75
C ALA A 391 17.68 14.99 10.20
N VAL A 392 17.81 15.25 11.51
CA VAL A 392 18.91 16.09 12.04
C VAL A 392 20.28 15.44 11.90
N ARG A 393 20.34 14.10 11.98
CA ARG A 393 21.61 13.36 11.87
C ARG A 393 22.26 13.47 10.50
N TYR A 394 21.45 13.44 9.44
CA TYR A 394 21.95 13.31 8.07
C TYR A 394 21.82 14.59 7.24
N ALA A 395 20.87 15.48 7.55
CA ALA A 395 20.66 16.70 6.79
C ALA A 395 21.63 17.80 7.22
N ASP A 396 22.07 18.61 6.25
CA ASP A 396 22.74 19.89 6.53
C ASP A 396 21.74 20.89 7.14
N THR A 397 20.46 20.79 6.77
CA THR A 397 19.35 21.57 7.34
C THR A 397 18.12 20.70 7.44
N ALA A 398 17.58 20.52 8.65
CA ALA A 398 16.30 19.86 8.89
C ALA A 398 15.19 20.90 9.08
N VAL A 399 14.03 20.70 8.44
CA VAL A 399 12.83 21.54 8.56
C VAL A 399 11.67 20.64 8.97
N PHE A 400 11.17 20.83 10.19
CA PHE A 400 10.00 20.09 10.66
C PHE A 400 8.72 20.86 10.37
N THR A 401 7.73 20.16 9.83
CA THR A 401 6.48 20.77 9.39
C THR A 401 5.28 19.83 9.62
N SER A 402 4.09 20.33 9.35
CA SER A 402 2.87 19.53 9.39
C SER A 402 2.81 18.54 8.23
N ASP A 403 2.35 17.34 8.51
CA ASP A 403 1.91 16.36 7.49
C ASP A 403 0.37 16.40 7.40
N ASN A 404 -0.35 15.38 7.81
CA ASN A 404 -1.78 15.34 8.01
C ASN A 404 -2.07 15.40 9.52
N PRO A 405 -2.29 16.58 10.12
CA PRO A 405 -2.46 16.71 11.57
C PRO A 405 -3.73 16.03 12.08
N ARG A 406 -4.76 15.87 11.26
CA ARG A 406 -6.06 15.31 11.63
C ARG A 406 -6.62 16.04 12.85
N HIS A 407 -6.94 15.34 13.95
CA HIS A 407 -7.51 15.93 15.16
C HIS A 407 -6.44 16.38 16.17
N GLU A 408 -5.15 16.17 15.89
CA GLU A 408 -4.07 16.65 16.77
C GLU A 408 -3.61 18.07 16.35
N SER A 409 -3.16 18.86 17.32
CA SER A 409 -2.52 20.16 17.04
C SER A 409 -1.21 19.93 16.28
N PRO A 410 -0.99 20.61 15.14
CA PRO A 410 0.29 20.59 14.44
C PRO A 410 1.48 20.92 15.35
N GLU A 411 1.33 21.91 16.22
CA GLU A 411 2.36 22.33 17.16
C GLU A 411 2.71 21.24 18.17
N ALA A 412 1.69 20.51 18.69
CA ALA A 412 1.93 19.42 19.61
C ALA A 412 2.67 18.23 18.94
N ILE A 413 2.41 17.99 17.66
CA ILE A 413 3.16 16.97 16.89
C ILE A 413 4.62 17.40 16.74
N LEU A 414 4.86 18.67 16.39
CA LEU A 414 6.21 19.22 16.25
C LEU A 414 6.99 19.23 17.58
N ASP A 415 6.31 19.49 18.72
CA ASP A 415 6.89 19.38 20.06
C ASP A 415 7.37 17.95 20.34
N GLN A 416 6.57 16.94 19.99
CA GLN A 416 6.94 15.53 20.18
C GLN A 416 8.10 15.10 19.25
N MET A 417 8.18 15.65 18.04
CA MET A 417 9.34 15.45 17.18
C MET A 417 10.61 16.06 17.82
N ALA A 418 10.53 17.31 18.25
CA ALA A 418 11.66 18.03 18.84
C ALA A 418 12.11 17.44 20.19
N ALA A 419 11.22 16.87 20.98
CA ALA A 419 11.54 16.25 22.27
C ALA A 419 12.52 15.07 22.18
N GLY A 420 12.68 14.48 21.00
CA GLY A 420 13.66 13.42 20.76
C GLY A 420 15.08 13.89 20.44
N LEU A 421 15.32 15.20 20.36
CA LEU A 421 16.59 15.76 19.93
C LEU A 421 17.49 16.12 21.10
N GLU A 422 18.81 16.02 20.87
CA GLU A 422 19.81 16.45 21.83
C GLU A 422 19.79 17.99 22.02
N PRO A 423 20.12 18.50 23.22
CA PRO A 423 20.24 19.94 23.46
C PRO A 423 21.22 20.59 22.49
N GLY A 424 20.76 21.66 21.80
CA GLY A 424 21.58 22.39 20.83
C GLY A 424 21.48 21.88 19.39
N ALA A 425 20.65 20.86 19.11
CA ALA A 425 20.34 20.44 17.75
C ALA A 425 19.78 21.62 16.92
N ARG A 426 20.25 21.73 15.68
CA ARG A 426 19.83 22.82 14.78
C ARG A 426 18.77 22.30 13.80
N PHE A 427 17.61 22.91 13.83
CA PHE A 427 16.52 22.65 12.91
C PHE A 427 15.61 23.87 12.78
N LEU A 428 14.84 23.93 11.72
CA LEU A 428 13.74 24.90 11.55
C LEU A 428 12.42 24.23 11.90
N ARG A 429 11.52 24.97 12.51
CA ARG A 429 10.17 24.54 12.84
C ARG A 429 9.17 25.48 12.19
N ILE A 430 8.44 24.99 11.20
CA ILE A 430 7.48 25.76 10.40
C ILE A 430 6.24 24.92 10.22
N ALA A 431 5.16 25.21 10.96
CA ALA A 431 3.96 24.40 10.97
C ALA A 431 3.25 24.37 9.62
N ASP A 432 3.21 25.51 8.92
CA ASP A 432 2.67 25.56 7.55
C ASP A 432 3.62 24.86 6.58
N ARG A 433 3.11 23.80 5.92
CA ARG A 433 3.93 22.96 5.04
C ARG A 433 4.34 23.68 3.76
N ALA A 434 3.50 24.55 3.20
CA ALA A 434 3.84 25.32 2.02
C ALA A 434 4.98 26.30 2.33
N GLU A 435 4.91 26.99 3.46
CA GLU A 435 5.96 27.90 3.91
C GLU A 435 7.26 27.13 4.31
N ALA A 436 7.13 25.91 4.83
CA ALA A 436 8.30 25.05 5.10
C ALA A 436 9.04 24.68 3.80
N ILE A 437 8.30 24.26 2.78
CA ILE A 437 8.85 23.94 1.45
C ILE A 437 9.46 25.20 0.82
N ARG A 438 8.74 26.32 0.86
CA ARG A 438 9.20 27.61 0.33
C ARG A 438 10.50 28.06 1.02
N THR A 439 10.57 27.94 2.34
CA THR A 439 11.80 28.27 3.11
C THR A 439 12.96 27.36 2.73
N ALA A 440 12.71 26.05 2.60
CA ALA A 440 13.73 25.11 2.19
C ALA A 440 14.27 25.40 0.78
N VAL A 441 13.39 25.74 -0.16
CA VAL A 441 13.78 26.18 -1.50
C VAL A 441 14.55 27.49 -1.45
N MET A 442 14.14 28.47 -0.65
CA MET A 442 14.84 29.74 -0.50
C MET A 442 16.29 29.54 -0.02
N LEU A 443 16.50 28.63 0.94
CA LEU A 443 17.82 28.34 1.53
C LEU A 443 18.74 27.54 0.60
N SER A 444 18.20 26.80 -0.37
CA SER A 444 19.00 25.97 -1.27
C SER A 444 19.84 26.79 -2.23
N GLN A 445 21.01 26.25 -2.60
CA GLN A 445 21.94 26.82 -3.59
C GLN A 445 21.97 25.92 -4.84
N PRO A 446 22.43 26.44 -6.00
CA PRO A 446 22.59 25.60 -7.19
C PRO A 446 23.39 24.32 -6.91
N GLY A 447 22.80 23.18 -7.28
CA GLY A 447 23.38 21.86 -7.04
C GLY A 447 22.91 21.18 -5.74
N ASP A 448 22.31 21.90 -4.79
CA ASP A 448 21.78 21.31 -3.56
C ASP A 448 20.61 20.36 -3.81
N ILE A 449 20.40 19.45 -2.85
CA ILE A 449 19.30 18.48 -2.88
C ILE A 449 18.32 18.81 -1.75
N LEU A 450 17.05 18.88 -2.11
CA LEU A 450 15.92 19.05 -1.19
C LEU A 450 15.14 17.76 -1.11
N LEU A 451 15.00 17.16 0.07
CA LEU A 451 14.06 16.05 0.32
C LEU A 451 12.78 16.59 0.95
N VAL A 452 11.63 16.39 0.28
CA VAL A 452 10.31 16.64 0.85
C VAL A 452 9.64 15.29 1.11
N ALA A 453 9.62 14.89 2.38
CA ALA A 453 9.19 13.56 2.82
C ALA A 453 7.83 13.59 3.53
N GLY A 454 7.09 12.50 3.39
CA GLY A 454 5.84 12.20 4.11
C GLY A 454 4.65 12.01 3.20
N LYS A 455 4.29 12.99 2.37
CA LYS A 455 3.08 12.99 1.56
C LYS A 455 3.23 12.29 0.19
N GLY A 456 4.40 12.41 -0.43
CA GLY A 456 4.69 11.78 -1.72
C GLY A 456 3.63 12.10 -2.79
N HIS A 457 2.78 11.13 -3.10
CA HIS A 457 1.71 11.23 -4.10
C HIS A 457 0.42 11.89 -3.60
N GLU A 458 0.26 12.12 -2.30
CA GLU A 458 -0.95 12.72 -1.75
C GLU A 458 -1.16 14.13 -2.28
N THR A 459 -2.37 14.40 -2.80
CA THR A 459 -2.79 15.70 -3.33
C THR A 459 -3.68 16.46 -2.35
N TYR A 460 -3.59 16.13 -1.07
CA TYR A 460 -4.40 16.73 0.00
C TYR A 460 -3.65 16.77 1.33
N GLN A 461 -4.08 17.66 2.22
CA GLN A 461 -3.75 17.67 3.64
C GLN A 461 -5.03 17.51 4.46
N ILE A 462 -5.02 16.66 5.50
CA ILE A 462 -6.17 16.39 6.36
C ILE A 462 -6.05 17.22 7.63
N VAL A 463 -7.01 18.11 7.88
CA VAL A 463 -7.15 18.87 9.10
C VAL A 463 -8.54 18.58 9.69
N GLY A 464 -8.60 18.01 10.88
CA GLY A 464 -9.83 17.40 11.38
C GLY A 464 -10.26 16.26 10.44
N ASP A 465 -11.50 16.32 9.99
CA ASP A 465 -12.09 15.39 9.00
C ASP A 465 -12.05 15.94 7.57
N VAL A 466 -11.52 17.14 7.37
CA VAL A 466 -11.56 17.83 6.07
C VAL A 466 -10.26 17.61 5.29
N LYS A 467 -10.40 17.23 4.02
CA LYS A 467 -9.29 17.17 3.06
C LYS A 467 -9.17 18.51 2.33
N HIS A 468 -8.06 19.19 2.53
CA HIS A 468 -7.70 20.41 1.80
C HIS A 468 -6.77 20.05 0.63
N PRO A 469 -6.94 20.63 -0.58
CA PRO A 469 -6.01 20.42 -1.70
C PRO A 469 -4.58 20.84 -1.31
N PHE A 470 -3.63 19.95 -1.50
CA PHE A 470 -2.20 20.19 -1.22
C PHE A 470 -1.35 19.12 -1.90
N ASP A 471 -0.37 19.51 -2.70
CA ASP A 471 0.54 18.61 -3.40
C ASP A 471 1.98 19.11 -3.25
N ASP A 472 2.84 18.31 -2.59
CA ASP A 472 4.25 18.65 -2.36
C ASP A 472 5.00 19.02 -3.66
N ARG A 473 4.69 18.33 -4.77
CA ARG A 473 5.34 18.54 -6.08
C ARG A 473 4.96 19.89 -6.67
N GLU A 474 3.70 20.28 -6.54
CA GLU A 474 3.22 21.59 -6.98
C GLU A 474 3.79 22.71 -6.13
N GLU A 475 3.83 22.55 -4.81
CA GLU A 475 4.39 23.53 -3.91
C GLU A 475 5.91 23.74 -4.14
N VAL A 476 6.64 22.66 -4.44
CA VAL A 476 8.06 22.74 -4.84
C VAL A 476 8.21 23.53 -6.15
N ARG A 477 7.41 23.24 -7.19
CA ARG A 477 7.46 23.97 -8.47
C ARG A 477 7.13 25.45 -8.28
N LYS A 478 6.06 25.76 -7.57
CA LYS A 478 5.67 27.14 -7.23
C LYS A 478 6.79 27.88 -6.51
N ALA A 479 7.46 27.21 -5.57
CA ALA A 479 8.57 27.79 -4.83
C ALA A 479 9.78 28.03 -5.77
N PHE A 480 10.15 27.08 -6.64
CA PHE A 480 11.21 27.27 -7.63
C PHE A 480 10.91 28.49 -8.52
N ASP A 481 9.70 28.58 -9.07
CA ASP A 481 9.27 29.69 -9.92
C ASP A 481 9.36 31.03 -9.18
N SER A 482 8.90 31.07 -7.90
CA SER A 482 8.85 32.31 -7.12
C SER A 482 10.25 32.86 -6.74
N PHE A 483 11.27 32.02 -6.69
CA PHE A 483 12.65 32.41 -6.42
C PHE A 483 13.53 32.43 -7.66
N GLY A 484 12.96 32.24 -8.86
CA GLY A 484 13.72 32.21 -10.13
C GLY A 484 14.74 31.07 -10.19
N LYS A 485 14.42 29.95 -9.60
CA LYS A 485 15.27 28.75 -9.51
C LYS A 485 14.92 27.69 -10.52
#